data_7bd456fc2f2a4218a4747218d6c736f3
#
_entry.id   7bd456fc2f2a4218a4747218d6c736f3
#
_cell.length_a   1.000
_cell.length_b   1.000
_cell.length_c   1.000
_cell.angle_alpha   90.00
_cell.angle_beta   90.00
_cell.angle_gamma   90.00
#
_symmetry.space_group_name_H-M   'P 1'
#
loop_
_entity.id
_entity.type
_entity.pdbx_description
1 polymer ?
#
loop_
_entity_poly.entity_id
_entity_poly.type
_entity_poly.pdbx_seq_one_letter_code
_entity_poly.pdbx_strand_id
1 'polypeptide(L)'
;TLFRSMNKELQAYVEQAILPRYEHFDRAHGPEHARTVIEQSLALARHYQVDRQMVYAIAAYHDVGLEKGREMHHIHSGEILAADTKLRQWFSPQQIAVMREAVEDHRASSDHEPRTIYGRIVAEADRCIDPPTIVRRTIQYGLANYPELDREDQYRRCVDHLTHKYA
;
A
#
# COMPACT_ATOMS: atom_id res chain seq x y z
N THR A 1 -23.68 -4.28 14.90
CA THR A 1 -22.55 -3.67 15.65
C THR A 1 -21.38 -3.30 14.72
N LEU A 2 -21.66 -2.56 13.63
CA LEU A 2 -20.73 -2.37 12.48
C LEU A 2 -19.97 -1.03 12.48
N PHE A 3 -20.07 -0.24 13.55
CA PHE A 3 -19.35 1.03 13.68
C PHE A 3 -18.50 1.05 14.94
N ARG A 4 -17.59 0.10 15.06
CA ARG A 4 -16.55 0.24 16.08
C ARG A 4 -15.62 1.37 15.62
N SER A 5 -15.49 2.43 16.44
CA SER A 5 -14.50 3.50 16.20
C SER A 5 -13.11 2.87 16.08
N MET A 6 -12.25 3.43 15.20
CA MET A 6 -10.87 2.98 15.08
C MET A 6 -10.18 2.99 16.45
N ASN A 7 -9.43 1.94 16.74
CA ASN A 7 -8.67 1.84 17.98
C ASN A 7 -7.57 2.92 18.00
N LYS A 8 -7.63 3.81 18.99
CA LYS A 8 -6.69 4.94 19.10
C LYS A 8 -5.25 4.51 19.36
N GLU A 9 -5.04 3.41 20.08
CA GLU A 9 -3.69 2.89 20.34
C GLU A 9 -3.07 2.28 19.07
N LEU A 10 -3.86 1.56 18.27
CA LEU A 10 -3.44 1.07 16.96
C LEU A 10 -3.10 2.24 16.04
N GLN A 11 -3.94 3.28 15.98
CA GLN A 11 -3.66 4.46 15.18
C GLN A 11 -2.37 5.15 15.63
N ALA A 12 -2.20 5.38 16.92
CA ALA A 12 -0.98 6.00 17.47
C ALA A 12 0.26 5.17 17.13
N TYR A 13 0.17 3.84 17.22
CA TYR A 13 1.27 2.95 16.87
C TYR A 13 1.64 3.06 15.38
N VAL A 14 0.67 2.99 14.49
CA VAL A 14 0.90 3.12 13.06
C VAL A 14 1.52 4.48 12.71
N GLU A 15 0.99 5.56 13.27
CA GLU A 15 1.51 6.92 13.04
C GLU A 15 2.94 7.11 13.54
N GLN A 16 3.31 6.48 14.66
CA GLN A 16 4.61 6.68 15.29
C GLN A 16 5.68 5.68 14.85
N ALA A 17 5.31 4.47 14.43
CA ALA A 17 6.25 3.39 14.16
C ALA A 17 6.24 2.91 12.71
N ILE A 18 5.12 3.02 11.98
CA ILE A 18 4.99 2.45 10.64
C ILE A 18 5.10 3.52 9.57
N LEU A 19 4.29 4.59 9.65
CA LEU A 19 4.32 5.64 8.63
C LEU A 19 5.65 6.37 8.50
N PRO A 20 6.46 6.59 9.56
CA PRO A 20 7.79 7.18 9.41
C PRO A 20 8.74 6.35 8.55
N ARG A 21 8.54 5.04 8.41
CA ARG A 21 9.37 4.18 7.53
C ARG A 21 9.27 4.58 6.07
N TYR A 22 8.14 5.14 5.65
CA TYR A 22 7.89 5.63 4.29
C TYR A 22 8.68 6.90 3.93
N GLU A 23 9.23 7.63 4.92
CA GLU A 23 10.03 8.83 4.68
C GLU A 23 11.34 8.54 3.93
N HIS A 24 11.80 7.30 3.96
CA HIS A 24 13.02 6.85 3.28
C HIS A 24 12.78 6.37 1.84
N PHE A 25 11.52 6.29 1.40
CA PHE A 25 11.17 5.85 0.05
C PHE A 25 11.10 7.04 -0.91
N ASP A 26 11.03 6.73 -2.21
CA ASP A 26 10.82 7.79 -3.21
C ASP A 26 9.47 8.49 -3.01
N ARG A 27 9.32 9.69 -3.61
CA ARG A 27 8.11 10.50 -3.45
C ARG A 27 6.82 9.81 -3.91
N ALA A 28 6.91 8.86 -4.84
CA ALA A 28 5.74 8.12 -5.32
C ALA A 28 5.22 7.10 -4.30
N HIS A 29 6.07 6.68 -3.36
CA HIS A 29 5.78 5.67 -2.34
C HIS A 29 6.01 6.22 -0.91
N GLY A 30 6.02 7.55 -0.75
CA GLY A 30 6.24 8.20 0.54
C GLY A 30 5.01 8.17 1.47
N PRO A 31 5.09 8.86 2.63
CA PRO A 31 4.04 8.87 3.65
C PRO A 31 2.68 9.38 3.13
N GLU A 32 2.68 10.32 2.19
CA GLU A 32 1.45 10.84 1.56
C GLU A 32 0.71 9.74 0.78
N HIS A 33 1.46 8.90 0.03
CA HIS A 33 0.89 7.75 -0.65
C HIS A 33 0.28 6.75 0.34
N ALA A 34 1.01 6.39 1.39
CA ALA A 34 0.52 5.46 2.41
C ALA A 34 -0.78 5.98 3.06
N ARG A 35 -0.86 7.26 3.39
CA ARG A 35 -2.08 7.88 3.94
C ARG A 35 -3.24 7.83 2.94
N THR A 36 -2.98 8.12 1.68
CA THR A 36 -4.00 8.04 0.62
C THR A 36 -4.54 6.61 0.48
N VAL A 37 -3.67 5.60 0.48
CA VAL A 37 -4.09 4.20 0.41
C VAL A 37 -4.91 3.80 1.64
N ILE A 38 -4.53 4.24 2.83
CA ILE A 38 -5.30 4.03 4.06
C ILE A 38 -6.71 4.64 3.93
N GLU A 39 -6.82 5.89 3.55
CA GLU A 39 -8.10 6.61 3.41
C GLU A 39 -9.01 5.94 2.38
N GLN A 40 -8.48 5.59 1.22
CA GLN A 40 -9.23 4.94 0.16
C GLN A 40 -9.62 3.51 0.53
N SER A 41 -8.74 2.75 1.17
CA SER A 41 -9.08 1.42 1.68
C SER A 41 -10.22 1.48 2.70
N LEU A 42 -10.19 2.43 3.62
CA LEU A 42 -11.25 2.61 4.60
C LEU A 42 -12.57 3.11 3.97
N ALA A 43 -12.49 3.91 2.91
CA ALA A 43 -13.66 4.33 2.15
C ALA A 43 -14.32 3.14 1.43
N LEU A 44 -13.53 2.30 0.74
CA LEU A 44 -14.00 1.07 0.10
C LEU A 44 -14.57 0.07 1.10
N ALA A 45 -13.93 -0.09 2.26
CA ALA A 45 -14.35 -1.01 3.31
C ALA A 45 -15.77 -0.75 3.85
N ARG A 46 -16.32 0.46 3.64
CA ARG A 46 -17.71 0.78 4.03
C ARG A 46 -18.77 -0.04 3.28
N HIS A 47 -18.40 -0.55 2.11
CA HIS A 47 -19.30 -1.31 1.24
C HIS A 47 -19.25 -2.82 1.49
N TYR A 48 -18.40 -3.27 2.44
CA TYR A 48 -18.16 -4.68 2.72
C TYR A 48 -18.27 -4.99 4.22
N GLN A 49 -18.58 -6.23 4.54
CA GLN A 49 -18.57 -6.74 5.91
C GLN A 49 -17.16 -7.20 6.29
N VAL A 50 -16.30 -6.24 6.64
CA VAL A 50 -14.89 -6.48 7.00
C VAL A 50 -14.53 -5.78 8.31
N ASP A 51 -13.50 -6.27 8.98
CA ASP A 51 -12.91 -5.56 10.12
C ASP A 51 -12.08 -4.37 9.60
N ARG A 52 -12.57 -3.18 9.85
CA ARG A 52 -11.93 -1.93 9.41
C ARG A 52 -10.57 -1.70 10.04
N GLN A 53 -10.29 -2.26 11.23
CA GLN A 53 -8.99 -2.16 11.88
C GLN A 53 -7.96 -3.03 11.14
N MET A 54 -8.37 -4.21 10.65
CA MET A 54 -7.53 -5.02 9.78
C MET A 54 -7.25 -4.29 8.47
N VAL A 55 -8.26 -3.73 7.80
CA VAL A 55 -8.08 -2.92 6.58
C VAL A 55 -7.10 -1.78 6.79
N TYR A 56 -7.23 -1.05 7.90
CA TYR A 56 -6.33 0.04 8.27
C TYR A 56 -4.88 -0.42 8.40
N ALA A 57 -4.65 -1.49 9.14
CA ALA A 57 -3.31 -2.02 9.36
C ALA A 57 -2.71 -2.59 8.05
N ILE A 58 -3.48 -3.34 7.25
CA ILE A 58 -3.02 -3.87 5.96
C ILE A 58 -2.58 -2.73 5.05
N ALA A 59 -3.41 -1.68 4.91
CA ALA A 59 -3.09 -0.52 4.10
C ALA A 59 -1.84 0.22 4.61
N ALA A 60 -1.64 0.31 5.93
CA ALA A 60 -0.46 0.94 6.52
C ALA A 60 0.84 0.16 6.26
N TYR A 61 0.76 -1.16 6.11
CA TYR A 61 1.94 -2.02 5.90
C TYR A 61 2.20 -2.37 4.44
N HIS A 62 1.33 -2.01 3.48
CA HIS A 62 1.37 -2.56 2.13
C HIS A 62 2.75 -2.42 1.44
N ASP A 63 3.42 -1.31 1.63
CA ASP A 63 4.68 -0.97 0.96
C ASP A 63 5.91 -0.91 1.88
N VAL A 64 5.79 -1.23 3.19
CA VAL A 64 6.96 -1.16 4.11
C VAL A 64 8.13 -2.04 3.68
N GLY A 65 7.86 -3.10 2.92
CA GLY A 65 8.87 -4.00 2.37
C GLY A 65 9.79 -3.37 1.32
N LEU A 66 9.46 -2.17 0.81
CA LEU A 66 10.35 -1.41 -0.09
C LEU A 66 11.72 -1.12 0.53
N GLU A 67 11.83 -1.12 1.86
CA GLU A 67 13.12 -1.01 2.56
C GLU A 67 14.11 -2.14 2.22
N LYS A 68 13.60 -3.31 1.76
CA LYS A 68 14.39 -4.46 1.31
C LYS A 68 14.49 -4.56 -0.23
N GLY A 69 14.01 -3.56 -0.95
CA GLY A 69 14.03 -3.52 -2.41
C GLY A 69 12.65 -3.75 -3.05
N ARG A 70 12.54 -3.30 -4.30
CA ARG A 70 11.25 -3.20 -5.01
C ARG A 70 10.71 -4.53 -5.52
N GLU A 71 11.56 -5.44 -5.93
CA GLU A 71 11.15 -6.66 -6.65
C GLU A 71 10.17 -7.51 -5.85
N MET A 72 10.50 -7.77 -4.58
CA MET A 72 9.73 -8.62 -3.67
C MET A 72 9.10 -7.82 -2.51
N HIS A 73 8.90 -6.50 -2.67
CA HIS A 73 8.43 -5.64 -1.58
C HIS A 73 7.12 -6.12 -0.95
N HIS A 74 6.18 -6.63 -1.74
CA HIS A 74 4.90 -7.13 -1.28
C HIS A 74 5.06 -8.34 -0.33
N ILE A 75 5.95 -9.28 -0.65
CA ILE A 75 6.28 -10.42 0.22
C ILE A 75 6.97 -9.92 1.50
N HIS A 76 7.98 -9.05 1.35
CA HIS A 76 8.67 -8.47 2.50
C HIS A 76 7.74 -7.64 3.40
N SER A 77 6.79 -6.93 2.82
CA SER A 77 5.75 -6.22 3.59
C SER A 77 4.91 -7.17 4.43
N GLY A 78 4.48 -8.30 3.85
CA GLY A 78 3.74 -9.35 4.56
C GLY A 78 4.56 -9.99 5.67
N GLU A 79 5.85 -10.26 5.44
CA GLU A 79 6.78 -10.77 6.46
C GLU A 79 6.94 -9.79 7.62
N ILE A 80 7.14 -8.50 7.32
CA ILE A 80 7.28 -7.44 8.32
C ILE A 80 6.02 -7.33 9.17
N LEU A 81 4.84 -7.33 8.56
CA LEU A 81 3.57 -7.31 9.28
C LEU A 81 3.45 -8.53 10.21
N ALA A 82 3.69 -9.73 9.70
CA ALA A 82 3.56 -10.97 10.47
C ALA A 82 4.57 -11.07 11.62
N ALA A 83 5.76 -10.51 11.45
CA ALA A 83 6.82 -10.49 12.46
C ALA A 83 6.59 -9.42 13.54
N ASP A 84 5.72 -8.44 13.30
CA ASP A 84 5.45 -7.38 14.26
C ASP A 84 4.60 -7.88 15.44
N THR A 85 5.27 -8.17 16.55
CA THR A 85 4.63 -8.68 17.77
C THR A 85 3.67 -7.68 18.41
N LYS A 86 3.81 -6.37 18.13
CA LYS A 86 2.92 -5.34 18.66
C LYS A 86 1.49 -5.49 18.15
N LEU A 87 1.32 -5.94 16.91
CA LEU A 87 0.01 -6.18 16.31
C LEU A 87 -0.82 -7.24 17.05
N ARG A 88 -0.16 -8.15 17.78
CA ARG A 88 -0.84 -9.18 18.59
C ARG A 88 -1.65 -8.62 19.75
N GLN A 89 -1.50 -7.34 20.08
CA GLN A 89 -2.33 -6.66 21.07
C GLN A 89 -3.75 -6.39 20.56
N TRP A 90 -3.92 -6.35 19.21
CA TRP A 90 -5.19 -6.00 18.57
C TRP A 90 -5.76 -7.11 17.70
N PHE A 91 -4.90 -8.01 17.22
CA PHE A 91 -5.26 -9.05 16.26
C PHE A 91 -4.85 -10.44 16.71
N SER A 92 -5.74 -11.42 16.48
CA SER A 92 -5.43 -12.83 16.71
C SER A 92 -4.40 -13.36 15.69
N PRO A 93 -3.74 -14.50 15.96
CA PRO A 93 -2.85 -15.13 14.99
C PRO A 93 -3.52 -15.39 13.63
N GLN A 94 -4.79 -15.79 13.62
CA GLN A 94 -5.57 -16.05 12.40
C GLN A 94 -5.80 -14.74 11.62
N GLN A 95 -6.13 -13.65 12.31
CA GLN A 95 -6.27 -12.34 11.66
C GLN A 95 -4.94 -11.87 11.07
N ILE A 96 -3.81 -12.04 11.79
CA ILE A 96 -2.47 -11.68 11.29
C ILE A 96 -2.12 -12.50 10.04
N ALA A 97 -2.48 -13.80 9.98
CA ALA A 97 -2.26 -14.60 8.78
C ALA A 97 -3.04 -14.05 7.57
N VAL A 98 -4.31 -13.71 7.74
CA VAL A 98 -5.14 -13.08 6.70
C VAL A 98 -4.59 -11.71 6.28
N MET A 99 -4.13 -10.91 7.25
CA MET A 99 -3.55 -9.59 6.98
C MET A 99 -2.24 -9.72 6.20
N ARG A 100 -1.39 -10.69 6.52
CA ARG A 100 -0.18 -11.00 5.77
C ARG A 100 -0.50 -11.33 4.31
N GLU A 101 -1.42 -12.25 4.07
CA GLU A 101 -1.87 -12.62 2.72
C GLU A 101 -2.39 -11.41 1.95
N ALA A 102 -3.18 -10.56 2.60
CA ALA A 102 -3.73 -9.36 1.99
C ALA A 102 -2.65 -8.33 1.60
N VAL A 103 -1.61 -8.19 2.42
CA VAL A 103 -0.44 -7.35 2.11
C VAL A 103 0.34 -7.93 0.93
N GLU A 104 0.58 -9.24 0.91
CA GLU A 104 1.27 -9.90 -0.21
C GLU A 104 0.51 -9.73 -1.53
N ASP A 105 -0.83 -9.67 -1.49
CA ASP A 105 -1.72 -9.64 -2.65
C ASP A 105 -2.00 -8.21 -3.19
N HIS A 106 -1.49 -7.14 -2.55
CA HIS A 106 -1.83 -5.77 -2.97
C HIS A 106 -1.27 -5.38 -4.33
N ARG A 107 -0.22 -6.05 -4.80
CA ARG A 107 0.49 -5.69 -6.03
C ARG A 107 -0.36 -5.96 -7.27
N ALA A 108 -0.66 -4.92 -8.06
CA ALA A 108 -1.48 -5.01 -9.28
C ALA A 108 -0.90 -5.92 -10.37
N SER A 109 0.41 -6.19 -10.36
CA SER A 109 1.10 -7.08 -11.30
C SER A 109 1.28 -8.51 -10.76
N SER A 110 0.51 -8.92 -9.75
CA SER A 110 0.49 -10.31 -9.28
C SER A 110 -0.12 -11.23 -10.33
N ASP A 111 0.42 -12.45 -10.43
CA ASP A 111 -0.04 -13.47 -11.39
C ASP A 111 -1.39 -14.09 -11.00
N HIS A 112 -1.93 -13.73 -9.83
CA HIS A 112 -3.17 -14.24 -9.29
C HIS A 112 -4.05 -13.14 -8.68
N GLU A 113 -5.35 -13.39 -8.61
CA GLU A 113 -6.26 -12.52 -7.88
C GLU A 113 -5.99 -12.54 -6.37
N PRO A 114 -6.24 -11.42 -5.66
CA PRO A 114 -6.11 -11.39 -4.21
C PRO A 114 -6.94 -12.48 -3.55
N ARG A 115 -6.31 -13.23 -2.65
CA ARG A 115 -6.89 -14.40 -1.93
C ARG A 115 -8.07 -14.03 -1.04
N THR A 116 -8.10 -12.78 -0.56
CA THR A 116 -9.12 -12.32 0.40
C THR A 116 -9.75 -11.01 -0.04
N ILE A 117 -10.93 -10.72 0.50
CA ILE A 117 -11.57 -9.40 0.31
C ILE A 117 -10.70 -8.25 0.84
N TYR A 118 -9.91 -8.49 1.88
CA TYR A 118 -8.97 -7.50 2.43
C TYR A 118 -7.88 -7.14 1.41
N GLY A 119 -7.30 -8.13 0.74
CA GLY A 119 -6.33 -7.93 -0.33
C GLY A 119 -6.93 -7.18 -1.52
N ARG A 120 -8.16 -7.52 -1.91
CA ARG A 120 -8.89 -6.81 -3.00
C ARG A 120 -9.11 -5.33 -2.68
N ILE A 121 -9.55 -5.01 -1.46
CA ILE A 121 -9.78 -3.63 -1.03
C ILE A 121 -8.49 -2.81 -1.10
N VAL A 122 -7.39 -3.33 -0.58
CA VAL A 122 -6.13 -2.58 -0.54
C VAL A 122 -5.48 -2.51 -1.91
N ALA A 123 -5.52 -3.58 -2.71
CA ALA A 123 -5.04 -3.57 -4.09
C ALA A 123 -5.81 -2.54 -4.95
N GLU A 124 -7.11 -2.43 -4.79
CA GLU A 124 -7.92 -1.44 -5.51
C GLU A 124 -7.63 -0.01 -5.02
N ALA A 125 -7.46 0.19 -3.71
CA ALA A 125 -7.10 1.47 -3.14
C ALA A 125 -5.70 1.95 -3.61
N ASP A 126 -4.74 1.03 -3.71
CA ASP A 126 -3.39 1.34 -4.21
C ASP A 126 -3.37 1.63 -5.72
N ARG A 127 -4.31 1.09 -6.48
CA ARG A 127 -4.37 1.27 -7.92
C ARG A 127 -4.49 2.71 -8.37
N CYS A 128 -4.95 3.62 -7.57
CA CYS A 128 -5.19 5.04 -7.86
C CYS A 128 -5.69 5.29 -9.30
N ILE A 129 -6.94 5.73 -9.44
CA ILE A 129 -7.57 6.02 -10.75
C ILE A 129 -7.69 7.53 -11.05
N ASP A 130 -7.10 8.38 -10.21
CA ASP A 130 -7.07 9.84 -10.44
C ASP A 130 -5.97 10.20 -11.45
N PRO A 131 -6.31 10.58 -12.70
CA PRO A 131 -5.33 10.78 -13.75
C PRO A 131 -4.23 11.80 -13.41
N PRO A 132 -4.50 12.96 -12.81
CA PRO A 132 -3.44 13.89 -12.40
C PRO A 132 -2.47 13.26 -11.39
N THR A 133 -2.97 12.50 -10.43
CA THR A 133 -2.13 11.81 -9.44
C THR A 133 -1.32 10.68 -10.07
N ILE A 134 -1.91 9.91 -10.98
CA ILE A 134 -1.21 8.86 -11.73
C ILE A 134 -0.03 9.45 -12.51
N VAL A 135 -0.26 10.50 -13.29
CA VAL A 135 0.78 11.17 -14.08
C VAL A 135 1.88 11.73 -13.16
N ARG A 136 1.51 12.45 -12.11
CA ARG A 136 2.46 13.01 -11.15
C ARG A 136 3.33 11.93 -10.52
N ARG A 137 2.76 10.82 -10.04
CA ARG A 137 3.50 9.69 -9.46
C ARG A 137 4.44 9.03 -10.47
N THR A 138 3.99 8.86 -11.72
CA THR A 138 4.82 8.29 -12.79
C THR A 138 6.03 9.15 -13.10
N ILE A 139 5.85 10.49 -13.10
CA ILE A 139 6.96 11.45 -13.28
C ILE A 139 7.90 11.40 -12.08
N GLN A 140 7.37 11.49 -10.86
CA GLN A 140 8.17 11.47 -9.62
C GLN A 140 9.03 10.20 -9.53
N TYR A 141 8.45 9.06 -9.86
CA TYR A 141 9.18 7.79 -9.93
C TYR A 141 10.32 7.85 -10.96
N GLY A 142 10.05 8.38 -12.15
CA GLY A 142 11.07 8.52 -13.18
C GLY A 142 12.24 9.40 -12.76
N LEU A 143 11.96 10.56 -12.19
CA LEU A 143 12.99 11.48 -11.73
C LEU A 143 13.85 10.88 -10.59
N ALA A 144 13.24 10.06 -9.72
CA ALA A 144 13.96 9.44 -8.61
C ALA A 144 14.81 8.23 -9.03
N ASN A 145 14.32 7.42 -10.00
CA ASN A 145 14.95 6.14 -10.33
C ASN A 145 15.76 6.15 -11.64
N TYR A 146 15.57 7.18 -12.48
CA TYR A 146 16.27 7.37 -13.77
C TYR A 146 16.72 8.83 -13.91
N PRO A 147 17.57 9.33 -12.97
CA PRO A 147 17.97 10.73 -12.96
C PRO A 147 18.86 11.11 -14.15
N GLU A 148 19.43 10.13 -14.83
CA GLU A 148 20.27 10.28 -16.03
C GLU A 148 19.47 10.60 -17.29
N LEU A 149 18.17 10.35 -17.31
CA LEU A 149 17.32 10.59 -18.47
C LEU A 149 17.03 12.09 -18.61
N ASP A 150 17.12 12.58 -19.84
CA ASP A 150 16.71 13.95 -20.14
C ASP A 150 15.17 14.09 -20.13
N ARG A 151 14.68 15.32 -20.35
CA ARG A 151 13.25 15.63 -20.31
C ARG A 151 12.44 14.85 -21.33
N GLU A 152 12.97 14.66 -22.55
CA GLU A 152 12.28 13.96 -23.63
C GLU A 152 12.20 12.46 -23.34
N ASP A 153 13.27 11.88 -22.87
CA ASP A 153 13.32 10.47 -22.50
C ASP A 153 12.44 10.17 -21.27
N GLN A 154 12.38 11.08 -20.27
CA GLN A 154 11.45 10.98 -19.15
C GLN A 154 9.99 11.05 -19.62
N TYR A 155 9.69 11.90 -20.59
CA TYR A 155 8.35 11.99 -21.19
C TYR A 155 7.97 10.68 -21.92
N ARG A 156 8.84 10.15 -22.79
CA ARG A 156 8.62 8.88 -23.48
C ARG A 156 8.38 7.75 -22.48
N ARG A 157 9.25 7.61 -21.48
CA ARG A 157 9.11 6.61 -20.42
C ARG A 157 7.76 6.73 -19.71
N CYS A 158 7.32 7.95 -19.41
CA CYS A 158 6.04 8.19 -18.75
C CYS A 158 4.88 7.74 -19.64
N VAL A 159 4.86 8.13 -20.91
CA VAL A 159 3.82 7.75 -21.89
C VAL A 159 3.79 6.24 -22.07
N ASP A 160 4.93 5.59 -22.28
CA ASP A 160 5.01 4.14 -22.47
C ASP A 160 4.49 3.38 -21.24
N HIS A 161 4.88 3.82 -20.04
CA HIS A 161 4.40 3.23 -18.79
C HIS A 161 2.87 3.37 -18.64
N LEU A 162 2.33 4.55 -18.89
CA LEU A 162 0.91 4.80 -18.77
C LEU A 162 0.10 4.02 -19.81
N THR A 163 0.58 3.96 -21.04
CA THR A 163 -0.05 3.18 -22.11
C THR A 163 -0.06 1.69 -21.75
N HIS A 164 1.07 1.15 -21.32
CA HIS A 164 1.16 -0.26 -20.95
C HIS A 164 0.27 -0.64 -19.76
N LYS A 165 0.09 0.28 -18.81
CA LYS A 165 -0.64 -0.01 -17.56
C LYS A 165 -2.16 0.25 -17.66
N TYR A 166 -2.60 1.19 -18.50
CA TYR A 166 -3.99 1.69 -18.50
C TYR A 166 -4.67 1.67 -19.88
N ALA A 167 -4.00 1.37 -20.96
CA ALA A 167 -4.56 1.14 -22.29
C ALA A 167 -4.59 -0.35 -22.62
#